data_25fee64e6da38ca0b0e175b17f7d46d7
#
_entry.id   25fee64e6da38ca0b0e175b17f7d46d7
#
_cell.length_a   1.000
_cell.length_b   1.000
_cell.length_c   1.000
_cell.angle_alpha   90.00
_cell.angle_beta   90.00
_cell.angle_gamma   90.00
#
_symmetry.space_group_name_H-M   'P 1'
#
loop_
_entity.id
_entity.type
_entity.pdbx_description
1 polymer ?
#
loop_
_entity_poly.entity_id
_entity_poly.type
_entity_poly.pdbx_seq_one_letter_code
_entity_poly.pdbx_strand_id
1 'polypeptide(L)'
;MRKILLSFYLLTSFTMTHATSDTNVDEVLKKVPEKRIYQPQYLLKDTTPKARINVIRKQYLNGLLDCPSVIYHDKKKILSLHSFEEATFFLEPDRYYIRYEVNNSGCINLEFYQHNRPKMDILSQERQLEGDTEYTFSISEHTGAQ
;
A
#
# COMPACT_ATOMS: atom_id res chain seq x y z
N MET A 1 57.61 7.90 57.93
CA MET A 1 56.79 8.74 57.00
C MET A 1 56.63 7.98 55.70
N ARG A 2 55.46 7.34 55.49
CA ARG A 2 55.13 6.58 54.28
C ARG A 2 54.18 7.45 53.44
N LYS A 3 54.64 7.88 52.26
CA LYS A 3 53.83 8.58 51.28
C LYS A 3 53.02 7.55 50.45
N ILE A 4 51.71 7.60 50.58
CA ILE A 4 50.79 6.79 49.79
C ILE A 4 50.46 7.60 48.52
N LEU A 5 50.88 7.08 47.34
CA LEU A 5 50.53 7.61 46.04
C LEU A 5 49.18 6.98 45.63
N LEU A 6 48.10 7.76 45.63
CA LEU A 6 46.82 7.39 45.03
C LEU A 6 46.91 7.58 43.52
N SER A 7 46.90 6.47 42.81
CA SER A 7 46.79 6.46 41.34
C SER A 7 45.31 6.53 40.94
N PHE A 8 44.90 7.65 40.36
CA PHE A 8 43.58 7.85 39.77
C PHE A 8 43.57 7.19 38.39
N TYR A 9 42.86 6.06 38.26
CA TYR A 9 42.49 5.49 36.96
C TYR A 9 41.28 6.25 36.41
N LEU A 10 41.51 7.06 35.36
CA LEU A 10 40.45 7.66 34.55
C LEU A 10 39.91 6.60 33.59
N LEU A 11 38.72 6.03 33.89
CA LEU A 11 37.97 5.24 32.94
C LEU A 11 37.27 6.18 31.98
N THR A 12 37.79 6.28 30.77
CA THR A 12 37.09 6.93 29.62
C THR A 12 36.13 5.96 29.04
N SER A 13 34.84 6.11 29.36
CA SER A 13 33.73 5.36 28.72
C SER A 13 33.54 5.88 27.30
N PHE A 14 33.98 5.11 26.32
CA PHE A 14 33.63 5.33 24.93
C PHE A 14 32.16 4.90 24.72
N THR A 15 31.25 5.84 24.70
CA THR A 15 29.89 5.63 24.20
C THR A 15 29.94 5.63 22.68
N MET A 16 29.89 4.44 22.07
CA MET A 16 29.59 4.29 20.65
C MET A 16 28.13 4.68 20.42
N THR A 17 27.90 5.89 19.96
CA THR A 17 26.62 6.28 19.35
C THR A 17 26.53 5.59 18.00
N HIS A 18 25.76 4.50 17.93
CA HIS A 18 25.28 3.98 16.64
C HIS A 18 24.33 5.02 16.07
N ALA A 19 24.83 5.82 15.15
CA ALA A 19 23.97 6.59 14.25
C ALA A 19 23.30 5.59 13.31
N THR A 20 22.07 5.18 13.63
CA THR A 20 21.15 4.57 12.66
C THR A 20 20.79 5.69 11.69
N SER A 21 21.48 5.72 10.55
CA SER A 21 21.03 6.50 9.41
C SER A 21 19.77 5.84 8.87
N ASP A 22 18.60 6.24 9.37
CA ASP A 22 17.35 6.11 8.66
C ASP A 22 17.46 6.94 7.38
N THR A 23 18.03 6.34 6.35
CA THR A 23 17.86 6.83 4.99
C THR A 23 16.41 6.51 4.61
N ASN A 24 15.50 7.40 5.01
CA ASN A 24 14.21 7.55 4.36
C ASN A 24 14.51 8.02 2.93
N VAL A 25 14.84 7.08 2.07
CA VAL A 25 14.73 7.30 0.64
C VAL A 25 13.23 7.39 0.39
N ASP A 26 12.71 8.59 0.23
CA ASP A 26 11.37 8.82 -0.28
C ASP A 26 11.31 8.18 -1.66
N GLU A 27 10.84 6.94 -1.67
CA GLU A 27 10.76 6.12 -2.86
C GLU A 27 9.66 6.70 -3.74
N VAL A 28 10.09 7.32 -4.84
CA VAL A 28 9.19 8.02 -5.75
C VAL A 28 8.32 7.02 -6.45
N LEU A 29 7.03 7.02 -6.11
CA LEU A 29 6.00 6.20 -6.76
C LEU A 29 5.77 6.70 -8.19
N LYS A 30 5.69 5.75 -9.13
CA LYS A 30 5.42 6.02 -10.54
C LYS A 30 3.94 5.87 -10.84
N LYS A 31 3.41 6.70 -11.72
CA LYS A 31 2.05 6.53 -12.23
C LYS A 31 1.95 5.31 -13.14
N VAL A 32 0.82 4.61 -13.06
CA VAL A 32 0.51 3.50 -13.95
C VAL A 32 0.47 3.98 -15.40
N PRO A 33 1.18 3.33 -16.33
CA PRO A 33 1.12 3.68 -17.75
C PRO A 33 -0.22 3.33 -18.38
N GLU A 34 -0.66 4.13 -19.38
CA GLU A 34 -1.97 4.00 -20.04
C GLU A 34 -2.30 2.59 -20.53
N LYS A 35 -1.31 1.86 -21.05
CA LYS A 35 -1.51 0.49 -21.55
C LYS A 35 -2.00 -0.52 -20.48
N ARG A 36 -1.91 -0.14 -19.21
CA ARG A 36 -2.38 -0.95 -18.08
C ARG A 36 -3.62 -0.37 -17.40
N ILE A 37 -4.25 0.60 -18.04
CA ILE A 37 -5.55 1.14 -17.66
C ILE A 37 -6.60 0.53 -18.58
N TYR A 38 -7.40 -0.41 -18.05
CA TYR A 38 -8.38 -1.15 -18.84
C TYR A 38 -9.75 -0.46 -18.95
N GLN A 39 -10.03 0.44 -18.00
CA GLN A 39 -11.29 1.17 -17.91
C GLN A 39 -11.03 2.66 -17.67
N PRO A 40 -10.65 3.44 -18.70
CA PRO A 40 -10.27 4.86 -18.54
C PRO A 40 -11.35 5.75 -17.92
N GLN A 41 -12.62 5.39 -18.04
CA GLN A 41 -13.74 6.15 -17.47
C GLN A 41 -13.67 6.26 -15.94
N TYR A 42 -13.03 5.30 -15.25
CA TYR A 42 -12.83 5.39 -13.81
C TYR A 42 -11.80 6.43 -13.39
N LEU A 43 -10.95 6.90 -14.31
CA LEU A 43 -9.95 7.92 -14.00
C LEU A 43 -10.50 9.35 -14.17
N LEU A 44 -11.71 9.47 -14.70
CA LEU A 44 -12.34 10.78 -14.95
C LEU A 44 -13.20 11.16 -13.74
N LYS A 45 -12.91 12.32 -13.17
CA LYS A 45 -13.80 12.98 -12.22
C LYS A 45 -14.81 13.78 -13.05
N ASP A 46 -16.08 13.35 -13.02
CA ASP A 46 -17.18 14.12 -13.58
C ASP A 46 -17.73 15.13 -12.54
N THR A 47 -18.87 15.72 -12.84
CA THR A 47 -19.53 16.74 -11.99
C THR A 47 -20.23 16.14 -10.76
N THR A 48 -20.34 14.81 -10.68
CA THR A 48 -20.97 14.13 -9.55
C THR A 48 -19.95 13.89 -8.42
N PRO A 49 -20.36 14.02 -7.15
CA PRO A 49 -19.50 13.69 -6.03
C PRO A 49 -19.10 12.20 -6.10
N LYS A 50 -17.82 11.92 -6.24
CA LYS A 50 -17.27 10.54 -6.26
C LYS A 50 -16.25 10.35 -5.15
N ALA A 51 -16.15 9.14 -4.65
CA ALA A 51 -15.06 8.74 -3.79
C ALA A 51 -13.77 8.66 -4.61
N ARG A 52 -12.70 9.30 -4.15
CA ARG A 52 -11.38 9.24 -4.74
C ARG A 52 -10.59 8.10 -4.13
N ILE A 53 -10.18 7.16 -4.95
CA ILE A 53 -9.47 5.96 -4.51
C ILE A 53 -8.02 6.04 -4.99
N ASN A 54 -7.09 6.11 -4.04
CA ASN A 54 -5.66 6.01 -4.31
C ASN A 54 -5.20 4.60 -3.97
N VAL A 55 -4.62 3.91 -4.92
CA VAL A 55 -4.01 2.60 -4.69
C VAL A 55 -2.52 2.71 -4.89
N ILE A 56 -1.77 2.20 -3.92
CA ILE A 56 -0.31 2.27 -3.86
C ILE A 56 0.24 0.86 -3.72
N ARG A 57 1.25 0.54 -4.51
CA ARG A 57 2.03 -0.67 -4.36
C ARG A 57 3.51 -0.31 -4.21
N LYS A 58 4.07 -0.47 -2.99
CA LYS A 58 5.41 0.02 -2.65
C LYS A 58 6.54 -0.98 -2.88
N GLN A 59 6.27 -2.29 -2.83
CA GLN A 59 7.34 -3.30 -2.88
C GLN A 59 6.94 -4.52 -3.72
N TYR A 60 7.93 -5.37 -4.01
CA TYR A 60 7.71 -6.68 -4.61
C TYR A 60 6.99 -7.58 -3.63
N LEU A 61 5.95 -8.24 -4.11
CA LEU A 61 5.29 -9.31 -3.38
C LEU A 61 6.01 -10.61 -3.76
N ASN A 62 6.41 -11.40 -2.75
CA ASN A 62 7.13 -12.67 -2.91
C ASN A 62 8.57 -12.60 -3.49
N GLY A 63 9.22 -11.45 -3.47
CA GLY A 63 10.67 -11.30 -3.57
C GLY A 63 11.38 -11.64 -4.87
N LEU A 64 10.76 -12.31 -5.86
CA LEU A 64 11.46 -12.82 -7.04
C LEU A 64 10.96 -12.26 -8.37
N LEU A 65 9.68 -11.96 -8.52
CA LEU A 65 9.12 -11.46 -9.77
C LEU A 65 8.12 -10.35 -9.50
N ASP A 66 8.23 -9.27 -10.26
CA ASP A 66 7.26 -8.20 -10.21
C ASP A 66 5.99 -8.58 -10.99
N CYS A 67 5.16 -9.40 -10.37
CA CYS A 67 3.86 -9.76 -10.91
C CYS A 67 2.86 -8.61 -10.76
N PRO A 68 1.99 -8.34 -11.74
CA PRO A 68 1.02 -7.26 -11.64
C PRO A 68 -0.08 -7.57 -10.63
N SER A 69 -0.36 -6.61 -9.74
CA SER A 69 -1.57 -6.60 -8.93
C SER A 69 -2.69 -5.89 -9.69
N VAL A 70 -3.86 -6.51 -9.76
CA VAL A 70 -4.98 -5.98 -10.56
C VAL A 70 -6.06 -5.43 -9.67
N ILE A 71 -6.59 -4.27 -10.05
CA ILE A 71 -7.72 -3.63 -9.39
C ILE A 71 -8.99 -3.95 -10.17
N TYR A 72 -10.01 -4.40 -9.46
CA TYR A 72 -11.31 -4.76 -10.01
C TYR A 72 -12.44 -3.96 -9.37
N HIS A 73 -13.49 -3.70 -10.15
CA HIS A 73 -14.79 -3.27 -9.66
C HIS A 73 -15.87 -4.16 -10.26
N ASP A 74 -16.66 -4.81 -9.39
CA ASP A 74 -17.69 -5.79 -9.78
C ASP A 74 -17.20 -6.77 -10.86
N LYS A 75 -16.04 -7.39 -10.63
CA LYS A 75 -15.35 -8.35 -11.52
C LYS A 75 -14.78 -7.75 -12.83
N LYS A 76 -14.91 -6.44 -13.06
CA LYS A 76 -14.30 -5.77 -14.21
C LYS A 76 -12.92 -5.26 -13.83
N LYS A 77 -11.90 -5.55 -14.63
CA LYS A 77 -10.57 -4.97 -14.46
C LYS A 77 -10.61 -3.47 -14.68
N ILE A 78 -10.11 -2.69 -13.72
CA ILE A 78 -9.93 -1.25 -13.86
C ILE A 78 -8.54 -0.94 -14.39
N LEU A 79 -7.52 -1.39 -13.66
CA LEU A 79 -6.10 -1.14 -13.96
C LEU A 79 -5.20 -2.20 -13.28
N SER A 80 -3.90 -2.19 -13.59
CA SER A 80 -2.93 -3.03 -12.89
C SER A 80 -1.68 -2.25 -12.50
N LEU A 81 -1.11 -2.59 -11.33
CA LEU A 81 0.08 -1.97 -10.75
C LEU A 81 1.23 -2.98 -10.68
N HIS A 82 2.43 -2.50 -10.99
CA HIS A 82 3.70 -3.12 -10.60
C HIS A 82 4.23 -2.49 -9.31
N SER A 83 5.34 -3.02 -8.79
CA SER A 83 6.00 -2.46 -7.61
C SER A 83 6.38 -1.00 -7.83
N PHE A 84 6.27 -0.19 -6.78
CA PHE A 84 6.55 1.24 -6.76
C PHE A 84 5.68 2.06 -7.72
N GLU A 85 4.43 1.62 -7.89
CA GLU A 85 3.44 2.34 -8.68
C GLU A 85 2.23 2.74 -7.84
N GLU A 86 1.60 3.81 -8.29
CA GLU A 86 0.35 4.31 -7.74
C GLU A 86 -0.64 4.65 -8.84
N ALA A 87 -1.91 4.57 -8.51
CA ALA A 87 -3.00 5.00 -9.37
C ALA A 87 -4.12 5.63 -8.56
N THR A 88 -4.80 6.59 -9.18
CA THR A 88 -6.01 7.21 -8.64
C THR A 88 -7.17 6.93 -9.58
N PHE A 89 -8.29 6.51 -9.04
CA PHE A 89 -9.54 6.34 -9.78
C PHE A 89 -10.74 6.74 -8.90
N PHE A 90 -11.92 6.79 -9.49
CA PHE A 90 -13.12 7.29 -8.83
C PHE A 90 -14.23 6.24 -8.85
N LEU A 91 -14.90 6.08 -7.70
CA LEU A 91 -16.07 5.21 -7.53
C LEU A 91 -17.27 6.04 -7.08
N GLU A 92 -18.48 5.58 -7.42
CA GLU A 92 -19.71 6.17 -6.90
C GLU A 92 -19.78 6.02 -5.39
N PRO A 93 -20.35 7.00 -4.65
CA PRO A 93 -20.56 6.87 -3.21
C PRO A 93 -21.54 5.74 -2.93
N ASP A 94 -21.08 4.70 -2.23
CA ASP A 94 -21.92 3.58 -1.81
C ASP A 94 -21.19 2.69 -0.79
N ARG A 95 -21.86 1.64 -0.37
CA ARG A 95 -21.30 0.59 0.46
C ARG A 95 -20.62 -0.47 -0.40
N TYR A 96 -19.32 -0.66 -0.17
CA TYR A 96 -18.49 -1.61 -0.90
C TYR A 96 -18.01 -2.74 -0.01
N TYR A 97 -17.93 -3.92 -0.61
CA TYR A 97 -17.10 -5.02 -0.15
C TYR A 97 -15.75 -4.90 -0.82
N ILE A 98 -14.70 -4.79 -0.03
CA ILE A 98 -13.32 -4.69 -0.51
C ILE A 98 -12.61 -5.96 -0.12
N ARG A 99 -12.10 -6.70 -1.12
CA ARG A 99 -11.42 -7.96 -0.95
C ARG A 99 -10.00 -7.89 -1.49
N TYR A 100 -9.07 -8.46 -0.71
CA TYR A 100 -7.71 -8.75 -1.14
C TYR A 100 -7.63 -10.22 -1.50
N GLU A 101 -7.34 -10.53 -2.76
CA GLU A 101 -7.26 -11.89 -3.28
C GLU A 101 -5.88 -12.16 -3.85
N VAL A 102 -5.26 -13.29 -3.50
CA VAL A 102 -4.02 -13.74 -4.10
C VAL A 102 -4.33 -14.41 -5.44
N ASN A 103 -3.79 -13.87 -6.53
CA ASN A 103 -3.94 -14.45 -7.87
C ASN A 103 -3.02 -15.66 -8.08
N ASN A 104 -3.16 -16.34 -9.23
CA ASN A 104 -2.35 -17.52 -9.57
C ASN A 104 -0.84 -17.27 -9.63
N SER A 105 -0.42 -16.02 -9.79
CA SER A 105 0.98 -15.60 -9.78
C SER A 105 1.50 -15.23 -8.40
N GLY A 106 0.67 -15.36 -7.36
CA GLY A 106 1.02 -14.97 -5.98
C GLY A 106 0.90 -13.47 -5.71
N CYS A 107 0.40 -12.67 -6.66
CA CYS A 107 0.15 -11.25 -6.45
C CYS A 107 -1.22 -10.99 -5.84
N ILE A 108 -1.30 -9.96 -5.01
CA ILE A 108 -2.55 -9.53 -4.39
C ILE A 108 -3.33 -8.66 -5.38
N ASN A 109 -4.56 -9.06 -5.68
CA ASN A 109 -5.54 -8.25 -6.36
C ASN A 109 -6.40 -7.50 -5.33
N LEU A 110 -6.85 -6.31 -5.69
CA LEU A 110 -7.77 -5.52 -4.89
C LEU A 110 -9.12 -5.43 -5.63
N GLU A 111 -10.16 -5.91 -5.00
CA GLU A 111 -11.47 -6.02 -5.62
C GLU A 111 -12.51 -5.21 -4.83
N PHE A 112 -13.21 -4.31 -5.52
CA PHE A 112 -14.32 -3.52 -5.01
C PHE A 112 -15.64 -4.09 -5.51
N TYR A 113 -16.49 -4.57 -4.62
CA TYR A 113 -17.80 -5.11 -4.95
C TYR A 113 -18.90 -4.17 -4.44
N GLN A 114 -19.74 -3.70 -5.34
CA GLN A 114 -20.92 -2.89 -5.03
C GLN A 114 -22.21 -3.74 -5.17
N HIS A 115 -22.37 -4.43 -6.30
CA HIS A 115 -23.57 -5.18 -6.65
C HIS A 115 -23.40 -6.70 -6.52
N ASN A 116 -22.21 -7.21 -6.83
CA ASN A 116 -21.90 -8.65 -6.86
C ASN A 116 -21.14 -9.09 -5.62
N ARG A 117 -21.77 -8.96 -4.46
CA ARG A 117 -21.17 -9.31 -3.17
C ARG A 117 -20.57 -10.72 -3.17
N PRO A 118 -19.26 -10.91 -2.98
CA PRO A 118 -18.64 -12.21 -2.89
C PRO A 118 -19.01 -12.88 -1.56
N LYS A 119 -18.74 -14.19 -1.43
CA LYS A 119 -18.71 -14.80 -0.11
C LYS A 119 -17.61 -14.09 0.71
N MET A 120 -17.93 -13.78 1.96
CA MET A 120 -16.95 -13.22 2.88
C MET A 120 -15.82 -14.21 3.10
N ASP A 121 -14.61 -13.75 2.95
CA ASP A 121 -13.40 -14.42 3.42
C ASP A 121 -12.69 -13.55 4.47
N ILE A 122 -11.59 -14.06 5.03
CA ILE A 122 -10.84 -13.41 6.11
C ILE A 122 -10.25 -12.06 5.66
N LEU A 123 -10.04 -11.86 4.37
CA LEU A 123 -9.40 -10.67 3.79
C LEU A 123 -10.41 -9.65 3.25
N SER A 124 -11.70 -9.87 3.48
CA SER A 124 -12.75 -8.97 3.03
C SER A 124 -13.17 -8.00 4.13
N GLN A 125 -13.37 -6.75 3.77
CA GLN A 125 -13.92 -5.74 4.65
C GLN A 125 -15.07 -4.99 3.96
N GLU A 126 -16.10 -4.63 4.74
CA GLU A 126 -17.17 -3.75 4.29
C GLU A 126 -16.80 -2.31 4.59
N ARG A 127 -16.98 -1.40 3.65
CA ARG A 127 -16.67 0.01 3.81
C ARG A 127 -17.66 0.90 3.08
N GLN A 128 -18.14 1.93 3.79
CA GLN A 128 -18.88 3.02 3.18
C GLN A 128 -17.86 3.96 2.51
N LEU A 129 -18.02 4.19 1.19
CA LEU A 129 -17.29 5.20 0.45
C LEU A 129 -18.19 6.42 0.24
N GLU A 130 -17.70 7.58 0.64
CA GLU A 130 -18.44 8.84 0.57
C GLU A 130 -17.94 9.70 -0.59
N GLY A 131 -18.83 10.50 -1.17
CA GLY A 131 -18.48 11.44 -2.23
C GLY A 131 -17.52 12.52 -1.74
N ASP A 132 -16.65 12.98 -2.63
CA ASP A 132 -15.59 13.99 -2.37
C ASP A 132 -14.63 13.63 -1.24
N THR A 133 -14.60 12.35 -0.83
CA THR A 133 -13.69 11.82 0.18
C THR A 133 -12.59 11.00 -0.47
N GLU A 134 -11.38 11.10 0.07
CA GLU A 134 -10.21 10.38 -0.41
C GLU A 134 -9.92 9.17 0.48
N TYR A 135 -9.67 8.03 -0.15
CA TYR A 135 -9.32 6.77 0.49
C TYR A 135 -8.02 6.24 -0.11
N THR A 136 -7.11 5.79 0.73
CA THR A 136 -5.85 5.19 0.30
C THR A 136 -5.80 3.71 0.65
N PHE A 137 -5.47 2.88 -0.34
CA PHE A 137 -5.28 1.44 -0.19
C PHE A 137 -3.85 1.09 -0.55
N SER A 138 -3.14 0.45 0.37
CA SER A 138 -1.78 -0.02 0.14
C SER A 138 -1.78 -1.53 -0.11
N ILE A 139 -1.22 -1.96 -1.23
CA ILE A 139 -1.01 -3.37 -1.55
C ILE A 139 0.38 -3.75 -1.05
N SER A 140 0.42 -4.62 -0.04
CA SER A 140 1.66 -5.13 0.57
C SER A 140 1.45 -6.56 1.05
N GLU A 141 2.54 -7.29 1.28
CA GLU A 141 2.50 -8.68 1.80
C GLU A 141 1.78 -8.82 3.15
N HIS A 142 1.66 -7.73 3.90
CA HIS A 142 1.11 -7.72 5.26
C HIS A 142 -0.37 -7.33 5.33
N THR A 143 -1.06 -7.13 4.21
CA THR A 143 -2.48 -6.73 4.21
C THR A 143 -3.45 -7.83 4.65
N GLY A 144 -2.95 -9.01 5.00
CA GLY A 144 -3.74 -10.12 5.55
C GLY A 144 -3.78 -10.23 7.06
N ALA A 145 -3.18 -9.32 7.81
CA ALA A 145 -3.02 -9.45 9.27
C ALA A 145 -3.12 -8.09 10.00
N GLN A 146 -4.21 -7.37 9.84
CA GLN A 146 -4.59 -6.29 10.78
C GLN A 146 -6.09 -6.21 10.94
#